data_1b85377b37975cb96cc34572bda53b39
#
_entry.id   1b85377b37975cb96cc34572bda53b39
#
_cell.length_a   1.000
_cell.length_b   1.000
_cell.length_c   1.000
_cell.angle_alpha   90.00
_cell.angle_beta   90.00
_cell.angle_gamma   90.00
#
_symmetry.space_group_name_H-M   'P 1'
#
loop_
_entity.id
_entity.type
_entity.pdbx_description
1 polymer ?
#
loop_
_entity_poly.entity_id
_entity_poly.type
_entity_poly.pdbx_seq_one_letter_code
_entity_poly.pdbx_strand_id
1 'polypeptide(L)'
;MDPLAGRLVVTTANRTSITPNQITWGAFVLGLGSAWCFLRADWPWLVAGAAVYHVSFVLDCMDGKIARLKGTGTVLGGWLDYVFDRIRVLACTVALMWGQYHATGQDIYLFLGIGVVFLDMLRYVDALQIAKVRRQMRRTLRQAYEQSVSAGSAALPASLLHEDLLHGDLNNDPDEISVRLTQAVDLQKEFRSRFSWYPGLREWLREHRIRTHLVSGIEFQMAVFIVGPLLGAVVPVTIGAAALLLLFEALIMYKLLLSSRDLNRALAAIRSSGEPSVSGTPAG
;
A
#
# COMPACT_ATOMS: atom_id res chain seq x y z
N MET A 1 4.89 7.66 -12.37
CA MET A 1 3.63 8.37 -12.68
C MET A 1 3.55 8.54 -14.17
N ASP A 2 2.44 8.17 -14.76
CA ASP A 2 2.21 8.39 -16.18
C ASP A 2 2.24 9.90 -16.46
N PRO A 3 3.14 10.40 -17.34
CA PRO A 3 3.25 11.82 -17.66
C PRO A 3 1.97 12.39 -18.26
N LEU A 4 1.16 11.55 -18.93
CA LEU A 4 -0.13 11.93 -19.48
C LEU A 4 -1.15 12.25 -18.39
N ALA A 5 -1.27 11.38 -17.38
CA ALA A 5 -2.16 11.63 -16.25
C ALA A 5 -1.76 12.91 -15.47
N GLY A 6 -0.45 13.16 -15.33
CA GLY A 6 0.04 14.39 -14.70
C GLY A 6 -0.34 15.65 -15.48
N ARG A 7 -0.20 15.66 -16.81
CA ARG A 7 -0.60 16.78 -17.66
C ARG A 7 -2.12 17.02 -17.65
N LEU A 8 -2.91 15.94 -17.71
CA LEU A 8 -4.37 16.01 -17.60
C LEU A 8 -4.81 16.63 -16.27
N VAL A 9 -4.21 16.21 -15.16
CA VAL A 9 -4.49 16.76 -13.81
C VAL A 9 -4.22 18.26 -13.77
N VAL A 10 -3.05 18.72 -14.21
CA VAL A 10 -2.68 20.13 -14.19
C VAL A 10 -3.60 20.96 -15.11
N THR A 11 -3.89 20.44 -16.30
CA THR A 11 -4.77 21.13 -17.26
C THR A 11 -6.19 21.25 -16.73
N THR A 12 -6.73 20.16 -16.15
CA THR A 12 -8.08 20.15 -15.57
C THR A 12 -8.16 21.04 -14.33
N ALA A 13 -7.15 20.99 -13.46
CA ALA A 13 -7.12 21.82 -12.25
C ALA A 13 -7.08 23.32 -12.55
N ASN A 14 -6.33 23.73 -13.59
CA ASN A 14 -6.10 25.14 -13.91
C ASN A 14 -7.15 25.73 -14.86
N ARG A 15 -7.82 24.91 -15.68
CA ARG A 15 -8.73 25.40 -16.72
C ARG A 15 -10.20 25.15 -16.44
N THR A 16 -10.55 24.40 -15.40
CA THR A 16 -11.94 24.04 -15.13
C THR A 16 -12.32 24.32 -13.68
N SER A 17 -13.60 24.72 -13.48
CA SER A 17 -14.22 24.84 -12.16
C SER A 17 -14.67 23.48 -11.59
N ILE A 18 -14.34 22.37 -12.23
CA ILE A 18 -14.75 21.03 -11.82
C ILE A 18 -14.20 20.73 -10.42
N THR A 19 -15.09 20.30 -9.55
CA THR A 19 -14.75 19.91 -8.18
C THR A 19 -14.23 18.45 -8.12
N PRO A 20 -13.35 18.10 -7.17
CA PRO A 20 -12.90 16.73 -6.99
C PRO A 20 -14.07 15.74 -6.87
N ASN A 21 -15.11 16.09 -6.10
CA ASN A 21 -16.29 15.23 -5.91
C ASN A 21 -17.04 14.95 -7.22
N GLN A 22 -17.10 15.91 -8.15
CA GLN A 22 -17.73 15.68 -9.46
C GLN A 22 -16.94 14.67 -10.29
N ILE A 23 -15.61 14.66 -10.16
CA ILE A 23 -14.75 13.68 -10.85
C ILE A 23 -14.94 12.30 -10.24
N THR A 24 -15.01 12.19 -8.91
CA THR A 24 -15.29 10.93 -8.19
C THR A 24 -16.63 10.34 -8.64
N TRP A 25 -17.70 11.15 -8.72
CA TRP A 25 -19.00 10.72 -9.23
C TRP A 25 -18.92 10.28 -10.70
N GLY A 26 -18.23 11.05 -11.55
CA GLY A 26 -18.03 10.69 -12.95
C GLY A 26 -17.27 9.37 -13.12
N ALA A 27 -16.20 9.16 -12.35
CA ALA A 27 -15.45 7.92 -12.32
C ALA A 27 -16.33 6.75 -11.91
N PHE A 28 -17.15 6.92 -10.87
CA PHE A 28 -18.06 5.89 -10.39
C PHE A 28 -19.11 5.49 -11.43
N VAL A 29 -19.78 6.47 -12.06
CA VAL A 29 -20.78 6.22 -13.12
C VAL A 29 -20.15 5.48 -14.31
N LEU A 30 -18.95 5.89 -14.74
CA LEU A 30 -18.21 5.17 -15.78
C LEU A 30 -17.85 3.75 -15.35
N GLY A 31 -17.48 3.54 -14.10
CA GLY A 31 -17.24 2.20 -13.56
C GLY A 31 -18.48 1.30 -13.62
N LEU A 32 -19.66 1.82 -13.31
CA LEU A 32 -20.92 1.08 -13.48
C LEU A 32 -21.24 0.83 -14.97
N GLY A 33 -20.89 1.77 -15.85
CA GLY A 33 -20.98 1.57 -17.31
C GLY A 33 -20.07 0.43 -17.80
N SER A 34 -18.86 0.32 -17.23
CA SER A 34 -17.97 -0.82 -17.48
C SER A 34 -18.59 -2.15 -17.01
N ALA A 35 -19.19 -2.18 -15.83
CA ALA A 35 -19.87 -3.36 -15.31
C ALA A 35 -21.01 -3.79 -16.27
N TRP A 36 -21.78 -2.85 -16.79
CA TRP A 36 -22.82 -3.16 -17.78
C TRP A 36 -22.25 -3.78 -19.06
N CYS A 37 -21.11 -3.29 -19.55
CA CYS A 37 -20.41 -3.87 -20.70
C CYS A 37 -19.98 -5.32 -20.40
N PHE A 38 -19.40 -5.59 -19.23
CA PHE A 38 -18.96 -6.92 -18.82
C PHE A 38 -20.10 -7.95 -18.74
N LEU A 39 -21.32 -7.53 -18.37
CA LEU A 39 -22.49 -8.41 -18.35
C LEU A 39 -22.83 -8.99 -19.72
N ARG A 40 -22.46 -8.36 -20.82
CA ARG A 40 -22.71 -8.85 -22.18
C ARG A 40 -21.87 -10.04 -22.58
N ALA A 41 -20.74 -10.26 -21.90
CA ALA A 41 -19.82 -11.38 -22.05
C ALA A 41 -19.12 -11.55 -23.42
N ASP A 42 -19.65 -10.96 -24.49
CA ASP A 42 -19.06 -11.01 -25.82
C ASP A 42 -17.74 -10.22 -25.86
N TRP A 43 -16.76 -10.72 -26.64
CA TRP A 43 -15.42 -10.12 -26.67
C TRP A 43 -15.41 -8.60 -27.00
N PRO A 44 -16.19 -8.07 -27.98
CA PRO A 44 -16.22 -6.62 -28.21
C PRO A 44 -16.70 -5.82 -27.00
N TRP A 45 -17.67 -6.36 -26.25
CA TRP A 45 -18.18 -5.73 -25.02
C TRP A 45 -17.19 -5.85 -23.87
N LEU A 46 -16.42 -6.93 -23.79
CA LEU A 46 -15.33 -7.08 -22.84
C LEU A 46 -14.24 -6.03 -23.08
N VAL A 47 -13.87 -5.82 -24.34
CA VAL A 47 -12.89 -4.78 -24.73
C VAL A 47 -13.43 -3.38 -24.40
N ALA A 48 -14.69 -3.09 -24.73
CA ALA A 48 -15.32 -1.81 -24.39
C ALA A 48 -15.35 -1.61 -22.86
N GLY A 49 -15.75 -2.64 -22.11
CA GLY A 49 -15.75 -2.62 -20.64
C GLY A 49 -14.38 -2.35 -20.06
N ALA A 50 -13.34 -3.01 -20.58
CA ALA A 50 -11.95 -2.78 -20.16
C ALA A 50 -11.48 -1.34 -20.43
N ALA A 51 -11.82 -0.78 -21.60
CA ALA A 51 -11.49 0.61 -21.95
C ALA A 51 -12.21 1.61 -21.01
N VAL A 52 -13.50 1.41 -20.79
CA VAL A 52 -14.31 2.27 -19.88
C VAL A 52 -13.81 2.14 -18.43
N TYR A 53 -13.46 0.93 -17.97
CA TYR A 53 -12.86 0.72 -16.66
C TYR A 53 -11.54 1.48 -16.51
N HIS A 54 -10.68 1.41 -17.52
CA HIS A 54 -9.42 2.15 -17.50
C HIS A 54 -9.63 3.65 -17.40
N VAL A 55 -10.56 4.23 -18.16
CA VAL A 55 -10.90 5.66 -18.07
C VAL A 55 -11.44 6.01 -16.69
N SER A 56 -12.39 5.20 -16.16
CA SER A 56 -12.92 5.34 -14.79
C SER A 56 -11.80 5.38 -13.76
N PHE A 57 -10.86 4.44 -13.84
CA PHE A 57 -9.72 4.36 -12.94
C PHE A 57 -8.77 5.57 -13.06
N VAL A 58 -8.51 6.07 -14.27
CA VAL A 58 -7.70 7.28 -14.47
C VAL A 58 -8.34 8.50 -13.82
N LEU A 59 -9.66 8.69 -13.98
CA LEU A 59 -10.40 9.77 -13.35
C LEU A 59 -10.35 9.69 -11.82
N ASP A 60 -10.53 8.52 -11.27
CA ASP A 60 -10.41 8.22 -9.85
C ASP A 60 -9.02 8.62 -9.30
N CYS A 61 -7.95 8.24 -10.00
CA CYS A 61 -6.59 8.69 -9.66
C CYS A 61 -6.37 10.20 -9.77
N MET A 62 -7.19 10.91 -10.55
CA MET A 62 -7.06 12.35 -10.76
C MET A 62 -7.70 13.18 -9.66
N ASP A 63 -8.85 12.77 -9.13
CA ASP A 63 -9.62 13.55 -8.14
C ASP A 63 -8.84 13.80 -6.85
N GLY A 64 -8.18 12.78 -6.30
CA GLY A 64 -7.32 12.91 -5.13
C GLY A 64 -6.10 13.80 -5.36
N LYS A 65 -5.57 13.87 -6.60
CA LYS A 65 -4.48 14.78 -6.94
C LYS A 65 -4.98 16.23 -7.06
N ILE A 66 -6.13 16.42 -7.69
CA ILE A 66 -6.77 17.72 -7.85
C ILE A 66 -7.18 18.28 -6.48
N ALA A 67 -7.74 17.43 -5.59
CA ALA A 67 -8.07 17.81 -4.22
C ALA A 67 -6.85 18.35 -3.45
N ARG A 68 -5.69 17.68 -3.60
CA ARG A 68 -4.43 18.12 -2.98
C ARG A 68 -3.87 19.42 -3.60
N LEU A 69 -3.93 19.57 -4.93
CA LEU A 69 -3.46 20.76 -5.61
C LEU A 69 -4.31 22.00 -5.29
N LYS A 70 -5.63 21.83 -5.19
CA LYS A 70 -6.57 22.91 -4.87
C LYS A 70 -6.72 23.15 -3.35
N GLY A 71 -6.15 22.32 -2.49
CA GLY A 71 -6.33 22.39 -1.03
C GLY A 71 -7.79 22.16 -0.59
N THR A 72 -8.62 21.53 -1.43
CA THR A 72 -10.06 21.32 -1.21
C THR A 72 -10.41 19.91 -0.74
N GLY A 73 -9.42 19.12 -0.36
CA GLY A 73 -9.63 17.77 0.15
C GLY A 73 -10.42 17.77 1.46
N THR A 74 -11.52 17.01 1.53
CA THR A 74 -12.33 16.84 2.73
C THR A 74 -12.25 15.39 3.23
N VAL A 75 -12.45 15.20 4.54
CA VAL A 75 -12.51 13.85 5.13
C VAL A 75 -13.64 13.03 4.53
N LEU A 76 -14.80 13.66 4.32
CA LEU A 76 -15.96 13.03 3.69
C LEU A 76 -15.68 12.65 2.23
N GLY A 77 -14.97 13.51 1.48
CA GLY A 77 -14.59 13.22 0.10
C GLY A 77 -13.69 11.97 0.00
N GLY A 78 -12.70 11.86 0.87
CA GLY A 78 -11.84 10.67 0.91
C GLY A 78 -12.58 9.39 1.35
N TRP A 79 -13.58 9.51 2.23
CA TRP A 79 -14.44 8.38 2.59
C TRP A 79 -15.35 7.95 1.42
N LEU A 80 -15.91 8.91 0.70
CA LEU A 80 -16.78 8.67 -0.45
C LEU A 80 -16.02 8.00 -1.59
N ASP A 81 -14.82 8.48 -1.90
CA ASP A 81 -13.88 7.90 -2.85
C ASP A 81 -13.61 6.41 -2.54
N TYR A 82 -13.28 6.11 -1.29
CA TYR A 82 -13.11 4.73 -0.82
C TYR A 82 -14.35 3.86 -1.05
N VAL A 83 -15.53 4.34 -0.67
CA VAL A 83 -16.78 3.56 -0.79
C VAL A 83 -17.12 3.30 -2.27
N PHE A 84 -17.00 4.31 -3.11
CA PHE A 84 -17.28 4.19 -4.54
C PHE A 84 -16.30 3.24 -5.24
N ASP A 85 -15.02 3.28 -4.87
CA ASP A 85 -14.04 2.34 -5.39
C ASP A 85 -14.41 0.88 -5.04
N ARG A 86 -14.82 0.60 -3.80
CA ARG A 86 -15.24 -0.75 -3.39
C ARG A 86 -16.51 -1.22 -4.10
N ILE A 87 -17.51 -0.34 -4.24
CA ILE A 87 -18.75 -0.67 -4.96
C ILE A 87 -18.46 -0.89 -6.45
N ARG A 88 -17.59 -0.09 -7.06
CA ARG A 88 -17.16 -0.25 -8.46
C ARG A 88 -16.51 -1.63 -8.69
N VAL A 89 -15.54 -1.99 -7.84
CA VAL A 89 -14.85 -3.29 -7.93
C VAL A 89 -15.84 -4.43 -7.76
N LEU A 90 -16.75 -4.38 -6.78
CA LEU A 90 -17.77 -5.38 -6.58
C LEU A 90 -18.70 -5.51 -7.80
N ALA A 91 -19.22 -4.39 -8.30
CA ALA A 91 -20.11 -4.36 -9.44
C ALA A 91 -19.45 -4.93 -10.71
N CYS A 92 -18.21 -4.52 -11.00
CA CYS A 92 -17.44 -5.03 -12.13
C CYS A 92 -17.12 -6.53 -11.98
N THR A 93 -16.77 -6.99 -10.78
CA THR A 93 -16.50 -8.41 -10.52
C THR A 93 -17.75 -9.25 -10.76
N VAL A 94 -18.87 -8.87 -10.14
CA VAL A 94 -20.14 -9.59 -10.30
C VAL A 94 -20.55 -9.60 -11.78
N ALA A 95 -20.49 -8.45 -12.44
CA ALA A 95 -20.89 -8.33 -13.84
C ALA A 95 -20.01 -9.18 -14.78
N LEU A 96 -18.69 -9.12 -14.63
CA LEU A 96 -17.75 -9.88 -15.46
C LEU A 96 -17.92 -11.38 -15.26
N MET A 97 -17.92 -11.83 -14.00
CA MET A 97 -17.96 -13.27 -13.70
C MET A 97 -19.33 -13.86 -13.97
N TRP A 98 -20.41 -13.14 -13.66
CA TRP A 98 -21.77 -13.56 -13.99
C TRP A 98 -22.03 -13.63 -15.49
N GLY A 99 -21.57 -12.60 -16.24
CA GLY A 99 -21.67 -12.60 -17.70
C GLY A 99 -20.95 -13.81 -18.33
N GLN A 100 -19.70 -14.05 -17.91
CA GLN A 100 -18.92 -15.19 -18.40
C GLN A 100 -19.51 -16.54 -17.98
N TYR A 101 -20.05 -16.65 -16.77
CA TYR A 101 -20.76 -17.85 -16.33
C TYR A 101 -21.97 -18.17 -17.23
N HIS A 102 -22.80 -17.16 -17.51
CA HIS A 102 -23.94 -17.34 -18.41
C HIS A 102 -23.55 -17.69 -19.85
N ALA A 103 -22.45 -17.16 -20.34
CA ALA A 103 -21.97 -17.42 -21.69
C ALA A 103 -21.33 -18.80 -21.85
N THR A 104 -20.67 -19.31 -20.79
CA THR A 104 -19.87 -20.54 -20.88
C THR A 104 -20.44 -21.72 -20.10
N GLY A 105 -21.34 -21.48 -19.13
CA GLY A 105 -21.86 -22.48 -18.20
C GLY A 105 -20.85 -23.05 -17.20
N GLN A 106 -19.67 -22.41 -17.05
CA GLN A 106 -18.59 -22.90 -16.19
C GLN A 106 -18.63 -22.28 -14.80
N ASP A 107 -18.82 -23.10 -13.76
CA ASP A 107 -18.91 -22.66 -12.35
C ASP A 107 -17.63 -21.97 -11.83
N ILE A 108 -16.48 -22.17 -12.49
CA ILE A 108 -15.22 -21.57 -12.09
C ILE A 108 -15.31 -20.04 -11.99
N TYR A 109 -16.12 -19.40 -12.82
CA TYR A 109 -16.30 -17.95 -12.80
C TYR A 109 -16.93 -17.48 -11.48
N LEU A 110 -17.85 -18.25 -10.90
CA LEU A 110 -18.48 -17.91 -9.63
C LEU A 110 -17.45 -17.96 -8.49
N PHE A 111 -16.62 -19.01 -8.45
CA PHE A 111 -15.55 -19.12 -7.47
C PHE A 111 -14.49 -18.01 -7.65
N LEU A 112 -14.12 -17.70 -8.88
CA LEU A 112 -13.22 -16.60 -9.17
C LEU A 112 -13.80 -15.25 -8.74
N GLY A 113 -15.10 -15.02 -8.92
CA GLY A 113 -15.77 -13.81 -8.45
C GLY A 113 -15.62 -13.61 -6.94
N ILE A 114 -15.92 -14.67 -6.17
CA ILE A 114 -15.71 -14.66 -4.71
C ILE A 114 -14.23 -14.39 -4.37
N GLY A 115 -13.32 -15.07 -5.06
CA GLY A 115 -11.88 -14.92 -4.88
C GLY A 115 -11.38 -13.49 -5.14
N VAL A 116 -11.85 -12.87 -6.23
CA VAL A 116 -11.48 -11.49 -6.59
C VAL A 116 -11.93 -10.50 -5.52
N VAL A 117 -13.19 -10.57 -5.10
CA VAL A 117 -13.74 -9.68 -4.07
C VAL A 117 -13.01 -9.88 -2.74
N PHE A 118 -12.79 -11.14 -2.35
CA PHE A 118 -12.07 -11.45 -1.11
C PHE A 118 -10.64 -10.94 -1.11
N LEU A 119 -9.88 -11.18 -2.19
CA LEU A 119 -8.49 -10.75 -2.31
C LEU A 119 -8.34 -9.23 -2.36
N ASP A 120 -9.23 -8.54 -3.07
CA ASP A 120 -9.25 -7.08 -3.11
C ASP A 120 -9.52 -6.48 -1.72
N MET A 121 -10.50 -7.01 -1.00
CA MET A 121 -10.80 -6.59 0.37
C MET A 121 -9.68 -6.95 1.35
N LEU A 122 -9.12 -8.16 1.25
CA LEU A 122 -7.99 -8.60 2.06
C LEU A 122 -6.80 -7.64 1.91
N ARG A 123 -6.42 -7.35 0.67
CA ARG A 123 -5.33 -6.42 0.35
C ARG A 123 -5.55 -5.03 0.94
N TYR A 124 -6.77 -4.51 0.85
CA TYR A 124 -7.12 -3.21 1.38
C TYR A 124 -7.03 -3.16 2.91
N VAL A 125 -7.66 -4.13 3.58
CA VAL A 125 -7.66 -4.22 5.04
C VAL A 125 -6.24 -4.44 5.57
N ASP A 126 -5.47 -5.33 4.92
CA ASP A 126 -4.10 -5.63 5.33
C ASP A 126 -3.20 -4.38 5.23
N ALA A 127 -3.30 -3.60 4.16
CA ALA A 127 -2.56 -2.35 4.01
C ALA A 127 -2.81 -1.36 5.17
N LEU A 128 -4.07 -1.22 5.61
CA LEU A 128 -4.44 -0.37 6.73
C LEU A 128 -3.91 -0.92 8.06
N GLN A 129 -4.02 -2.23 8.29
CA GLN A 129 -3.54 -2.88 9.51
C GLN A 129 -2.03 -2.80 9.63
N ILE A 130 -1.30 -3.05 8.55
CA ILE A 130 0.16 -2.92 8.51
C ILE A 130 0.59 -1.49 8.83
N ALA A 131 -0.08 -0.49 8.25
CA ALA A 131 0.21 0.90 8.56
C ALA A 131 -0.05 1.25 10.04
N LYS A 132 -1.10 0.67 10.65
CA LYS A 132 -1.42 0.81 12.07
C LYS A 132 -0.34 0.14 12.95
N VAL A 133 0.01 -1.11 12.65
CA VAL A 133 1.02 -1.88 13.39
C VAL A 133 2.38 -1.17 13.33
N ARG A 134 2.83 -0.72 12.15
CA ARG A 134 4.09 0.02 12.03
C ARG A 134 4.10 1.32 12.83
N ARG A 135 2.99 2.06 12.85
CA ARG A 135 2.86 3.26 13.69
C ARG A 135 2.93 2.90 15.18
N GLN A 136 2.29 1.81 15.59
CA GLN A 136 2.33 1.36 16.98
C GLN A 136 3.75 0.91 17.38
N MET A 137 4.46 0.15 16.54
CA MET A 137 5.86 -0.24 16.78
C MET A 137 6.75 0.98 17.04
N ARG A 138 6.64 2.02 16.20
CA ARG A 138 7.40 3.26 16.38
C ARG A 138 7.02 4.01 17.66
N ARG A 139 5.72 4.05 18.02
CA ARG A 139 5.27 4.67 19.27
C ARG A 139 5.82 3.93 20.49
N THR A 140 5.76 2.60 20.51
CA THR A 140 6.30 1.78 21.60
C THR A 140 7.81 1.99 21.74
N LEU A 141 8.54 2.03 20.64
CA LEU A 141 9.98 2.29 20.65
C LEU A 141 10.29 3.68 21.22
N ARG A 142 9.55 4.70 20.80
CA ARG A 142 9.70 6.06 21.30
C ARG A 142 9.44 6.16 22.79
N GLN A 143 8.35 5.59 23.28
CA GLN A 143 8.00 5.57 24.71
C GLN A 143 9.09 4.88 25.56
N ALA A 144 9.61 3.74 25.09
CA ALA A 144 10.68 3.03 25.79
C ALA A 144 11.96 3.88 25.86
N TYR A 145 12.29 4.59 24.78
CA TYR A 145 13.43 5.49 24.74
C TYR A 145 13.25 6.71 25.67
N GLU A 146 12.12 7.38 25.62
CA GLU A 146 11.80 8.52 26.52
C GLU A 146 11.86 8.11 28.01
N GLN A 147 11.40 6.90 28.34
CA GLN A 147 11.52 6.34 29.70
C GLN A 147 12.98 6.10 30.08
N SER A 148 13.83 5.60 29.17
CA SER A 148 15.25 5.39 29.46
C SER A 148 16.02 6.71 29.62
N VAL A 149 15.67 7.74 28.85
CA VAL A 149 16.23 9.09 28.99
C VAL A 149 15.88 9.69 30.36
N SER A 150 14.61 9.60 30.75
CA SER A 150 14.15 10.12 32.06
C SER A 150 14.76 9.36 33.25
N ALA A 151 15.17 8.11 33.06
CA ALA A 151 15.90 7.31 34.03
C ALA A 151 17.43 7.57 34.05
N GLY A 152 17.94 8.48 33.22
CA GLY A 152 19.37 8.83 33.12
C GLY A 152 20.25 7.81 32.37
N SER A 153 19.65 6.86 31.65
CA SER A 153 20.32 5.72 31.02
C SER A 153 20.25 5.74 29.48
N ALA A 154 20.18 6.92 28.87
CA ALA A 154 19.94 7.06 27.44
C ALA A 154 21.13 6.66 26.56
N ALA A 155 21.19 5.42 26.12
CA ALA A 155 22.02 5.03 24.97
C ALA A 155 21.27 4.08 24.06
N LEU A 156 20.89 4.53 22.88
CA LEU A 156 20.54 3.62 21.79
C LEU A 156 21.83 3.02 21.24
N PRO A 157 21.98 1.69 21.20
CA PRO A 157 23.18 1.07 20.64
C PRO A 157 23.33 1.50 19.16
N ALA A 158 24.51 1.99 18.79
CA ALA A 158 24.81 2.42 17.41
C ALA A 158 24.53 1.31 16.39
N SER A 159 24.60 0.05 16.80
CA SER A 159 24.30 -1.11 15.95
C SER A 159 22.85 -1.21 15.50
N LEU A 160 21.93 -0.46 16.09
CA LEU A 160 20.50 -0.43 15.74
C LEU A 160 20.14 0.78 14.86
N LEU A 161 21.06 1.74 14.71
CA LEU A 161 20.83 2.96 13.96
C LEU A 161 21.15 2.74 12.47
N HIS A 162 20.41 3.41 11.61
CA HIS A 162 20.69 3.45 10.18
C HIS A 162 21.75 4.54 9.93
N GLU A 163 22.89 4.17 9.35
CA GLU A 163 24.02 5.08 9.11
C GLU A 163 23.64 6.35 8.34
N ASP A 164 22.75 6.23 7.35
CA ASP A 164 22.32 7.34 6.49
C ASP A 164 21.58 8.46 7.25
N LEU A 165 21.10 8.22 8.48
CA LEU A 165 20.30 9.17 9.25
C LEU A 165 21.13 9.86 10.37
N LEU A 166 22.37 9.43 10.59
CA LEU A 166 23.27 9.99 11.60
C LEU A 166 24.00 11.26 11.14
N HIS A 167 23.94 11.58 9.83
CA HIS A 167 24.74 12.66 9.23
C HIS A 167 23.96 13.99 9.06
N GLY A 168 22.79 14.13 9.69
CA GLY A 168 22.04 15.40 9.70
C GLY A 168 22.40 16.28 10.88
N ASP A 169 22.53 17.60 10.67
CA ASP A 169 22.69 18.59 11.74
C ASP A 169 21.60 18.41 12.81
N LEU A 170 22.02 18.01 14.01
CA LEU A 170 21.15 17.86 15.17
C LEU A 170 20.87 19.22 15.76
N ASN A 171 19.67 19.74 15.58
CA ASN A 171 19.19 20.82 16.41
C ASN A 171 19.03 20.28 17.86
N ASN A 172 19.52 21.00 18.85
CA ASN A 172 19.61 20.53 20.25
C ASN A 172 18.28 20.43 21.00
N ASP A 173 17.17 20.28 20.31
CA ASP A 173 15.86 20.06 20.92
C ASP A 173 15.69 18.57 21.29
N PRO A 174 15.59 18.21 22.60
CA PRO A 174 15.47 16.83 23.06
C PRO A 174 14.29 16.05 22.43
N ASP A 175 13.18 16.73 22.16
CA ASP A 175 12.01 16.12 21.53
C ASP A 175 12.28 15.78 20.04
N GLU A 176 12.98 16.67 19.34
CA GLU A 176 13.36 16.43 17.94
C GLU A 176 14.40 15.31 17.82
N ILE A 177 15.36 15.26 18.76
CA ILE A 177 16.37 14.21 18.85
C ILE A 177 15.69 12.84 19.08
N SER A 178 14.74 12.76 20.01
CA SER A 178 14.02 11.50 20.30
C SER A 178 13.24 10.98 19.10
N VAL A 179 12.61 11.87 18.34
CA VAL A 179 11.87 11.53 17.11
C VAL A 179 12.83 11.04 16.03
N ARG A 180 13.94 11.72 15.79
CA ARG A 180 14.94 11.35 14.77
C ARG A 180 15.62 10.02 15.11
N LEU A 181 16.03 9.81 16.35
CA LEU A 181 16.67 8.56 16.79
C LEU A 181 15.73 7.38 16.67
N THR A 182 14.45 7.52 17.04
CA THR A 182 13.47 6.44 16.87
C THR A 182 13.09 6.19 15.40
N GLN A 183 13.23 7.19 14.52
CA GLN A 183 13.12 7.02 13.08
C GLN A 183 14.36 6.33 12.48
N ALA A 184 15.53 6.57 13.06
CA ALA A 184 16.81 5.99 12.64
C ALA A 184 16.93 4.48 12.98
N VAL A 185 16.15 3.97 13.96
CA VAL A 185 16.18 2.53 14.27
C VAL A 185 15.68 1.71 13.10
N ASP A 186 16.54 0.85 12.57
CA ASP A 186 16.23 -0.02 11.44
C ASP A 186 15.41 -1.25 11.85
N LEU A 187 14.08 -1.09 11.84
CA LEU A 187 13.14 -2.20 12.06
C LEU A 187 13.07 -3.21 10.88
N GLN A 188 13.97 -3.15 9.94
CA GLN A 188 14.05 -4.06 8.79
C GLN A 188 15.43 -4.69 8.63
N LYS A 189 16.28 -4.62 9.66
CA LYS A 189 17.65 -5.11 9.64
C LYS A 189 17.71 -6.62 9.35
N GLU A 190 16.88 -7.40 10.02
CA GLU A 190 16.82 -8.86 9.82
C GLU A 190 16.35 -9.22 8.40
N PHE A 191 15.37 -8.48 7.86
CA PHE A 191 14.93 -8.69 6.49
C PHE A 191 16.04 -8.38 5.47
N ARG A 192 16.76 -7.27 5.64
CA ARG A 192 17.87 -6.91 4.74
C ARG A 192 19.04 -7.88 4.82
N SER A 193 19.36 -8.38 5.99
CA SER A 193 20.43 -9.37 6.15
C SER A 193 20.10 -10.71 5.50
N ARG A 194 18.80 -11.11 5.51
CA ARG A 194 18.33 -12.34 4.85
C ARG A 194 18.24 -12.24 3.33
N PHE A 195 17.90 -11.08 2.82
CA PHE A 195 17.73 -10.81 1.40
C PHE A 195 18.72 -9.74 0.94
N SER A 196 20.01 -10.10 0.88
CA SER A 196 21.11 -9.20 0.49
C SER A 196 20.96 -8.60 -0.92
N TRP A 197 20.22 -9.28 -1.81
CA TRP A 197 19.92 -8.82 -3.16
C TRP A 197 18.80 -7.75 -3.22
N TYR A 198 17.95 -7.68 -2.17
CA TYR A 198 16.79 -6.79 -2.15
C TYR A 198 17.13 -5.29 -2.20
N PRO A 199 18.15 -4.78 -1.46
CA PRO A 199 18.55 -3.38 -1.59
C PRO A 199 18.99 -3.03 -3.01
N GLY A 200 19.77 -3.89 -3.68
CA GLY A 200 20.21 -3.69 -5.06
C GLY A 200 19.04 -3.68 -6.06
N LEU A 201 18.09 -4.61 -5.91
CA LEU A 201 16.87 -4.62 -6.73
C LEU A 201 16.05 -3.34 -6.50
N ARG A 202 15.89 -2.90 -5.26
CA ARG A 202 15.16 -1.66 -4.94
C ARG A 202 15.79 -0.44 -5.56
N GLU A 203 17.13 -0.35 -5.54
CA GLU A 203 17.88 0.75 -6.14
C GLU A 203 17.73 0.71 -7.66
N TRP A 204 17.91 -0.43 -8.30
CA TRP A 204 17.70 -0.62 -9.72
C TRP A 204 16.29 -0.24 -10.17
N LEU A 205 15.25 -0.64 -9.41
CA LEU A 205 13.86 -0.26 -9.67
C LEU A 205 13.67 1.26 -9.52
N ARG A 206 14.32 1.89 -8.55
CA ARG A 206 14.27 3.34 -8.32
C ARG A 206 14.92 4.12 -9.46
N GLU A 207 16.08 3.68 -9.93
CA GLU A 207 16.79 4.27 -11.07
C GLU A 207 15.95 4.21 -12.35
N HIS A 208 15.26 3.08 -12.58
CA HIS A 208 14.36 2.90 -13.73
C HIS A 208 12.96 3.50 -13.51
N ARG A 209 12.76 4.28 -12.41
CA ARG A 209 11.48 4.90 -12.05
C ARG A 209 10.31 3.89 -11.91
N ILE A 210 10.63 2.61 -11.71
CA ILE A 210 9.65 1.55 -11.46
C ILE A 210 9.34 1.56 -9.97
N ARG A 211 8.05 1.55 -9.64
CA ARG A 211 7.64 1.49 -8.24
C ARG A 211 8.01 0.14 -7.64
N THR A 212 8.55 0.15 -6.43
CA THR A 212 8.91 -1.08 -5.69
C THR A 212 7.69 -1.94 -5.32
N HIS A 213 6.49 -1.40 -5.45
CA HIS A 213 5.22 -2.13 -5.28
C HIS A 213 4.69 -2.56 -6.66
N LEU A 214 5.37 -3.54 -7.28
CA LEU A 214 5.01 -4.11 -8.59
C LEU A 214 3.70 -4.90 -8.56
N VAL A 215 3.26 -5.38 -7.40
CA VAL A 215 2.01 -6.13 -7.23
C VAL A 215 1.26 -5.47 -6.08
N SER A 216 0.42 -4.49 -6.41
CA SER A 216 -0.51 -3.87 -5.46
C SER A 216 -1.95 -4.23 -5.83
N GLY A 217 -2.91 -3.82 -5.02
CA GLY A 217 -4.33 -4.02 -5.34
C GLY A 217 -4.74 -3.42 -6.69
N ILE A 218 -4.06 -2.33 -7.11
CA ILE A 218 -4.31 -1.66 -8.38
C ILE A 218 -3.93 -2.55 -9.56
N GLU A 219 -2.73 -3.13 -9.54
CA GLU A 219 -2.25 -4.02 -10.59
C GLU A 219 -3.11 -5.29 -10.69
N PHE A 220 -3.58 -5.80 -9.54
CA PHE A 220 -4.53 -6.90 -9.50
C PHE A 220 -5.85 -6.54 -10.19
N GLN A 221 -6.45 -5.39 -9.85
CA GLN A 221 -7.67 -4.93 -10.49
C GLN A 221 -7.47 -4.71 -12.01
N MET A 222 -6.34 -4.11 -12.41
CA MET A 222 -6.02 -3.93 -13.84
C MET A 222 -5.86 -5.27 -14.57
N ALA A 223 -5.24 -6.28 -13.94
CA ALA A 223 -5.12 -7.59 -14.53
C ALA A 223 -6.51 -8.22 -14.74
N VAL A 224 -7.38 -8.19 -13.73
CA VAL A 224 -8.72 -8.81 -13.78
C VAL A 224 -9.66 -8.08 -14.74
N PHE A 225 -9.72 -6.74 -14.69
CA PHE A 225 -10.74 -5.96 -15.43
C PHE A 225 -10.25 -5.38 -16.76
N ILE A 226 -8.94 -5.39 -17.02
CA ILE A 226 -8.41 -4.89 -18.28
C ILE A 226 -7.73 -6.02 -19.05
N VAL A 227 -6.68 -6.63 -18.50
CA VAL A 227 -5.86 -7.60 -19.24
C VAL A 227 -6.66 -8.87 -19.57
N GLY A 228 -7.38 -9.44 -18.58
CA GLY A 228 -8.21 -10.63 -18.78
C GLY A 228 -9.26 -10.47 -19.88
N PRO A 229 -10.12 -9.43 -19.81
CA PRO A 229 -11.10 -9.13 -20.84
C PRO A 229 -10.51 -8.81 -22.23
N LEU A 230 -9.43 -8.02 -22.30
CA LEU A 230 -8.77 -7.68 -23.58
C LEU A 230 -8.22 -8.91 -24.30
N LEU A 231 -7.64 -9.84 -23.55
CA LEU A 231 -7.08 -11.08 -24.10
C LEU A 231 -8.13 -12.18 -24.30
N GLY A 232 -9.38 -11.98 -23.86
CA GLY A 232 -10.39 -13.04 -23.82
C GLY A 232 -9.99 -14.20 -22.89
N ALA A 233 -9.07 -13.98 -21.96
CA ALA A 233 -8.45 -14.98 -21.10
C ALA A 233 -8.70 -14.67 -19.61
N VAL A 234 -9.97 -14.44 -19.25
CA VAL A 234 -10.37 -14.00 -17.90
C VAL A 234 -9.90 -14.99 -16.83
N VAL A 235 -10.09 -16.30 -17.02
CA VAL A 235 -9.74 -17.33 -16.02
C VAL A 235 -8.24 -17.38 -15.76
N PRO A 236 -7.35 -17.64 -16.75
CA PRO A 236 -5.92 -17.78 -16.48
C PRO A 236 -5.28 -16.48 -15.98
N VAL A 237 -5.73 -15.32 -16.47
CA VAL A 237 -5.22 -14.03 -16.01
C VAL A 237 -5.64 -13.76 -14.57
N THR A 238 -6.88 -14.03 -14.20
CA THR A 238 -7.37 -13.85 -12.82
C THR A 238 -6.64 -14.78 -11.85
N ILE A 239 -6.44 -16.06 -12.21
CA ILE A 239 -5.71 -17.02 -11.37
C ILE A 239 -4.25 -16.57 -11.20
N GLY A 240 -3.59 -16.19 -12.28
CA GLY A 240 -2.21 -15.71 -12.23
C GLY A 240 -2.06 -14.46 -11.38
N ALA A 241 -2.95 -13.48 -11.56
CA ALA A 241 -2.95 -12.26 -10.76
C ALA A 241 -3.25 -12.52 -9.28
N ALA A 242 -4.18 -13.44 -8.97
CA ALA A 242 -4.49 -13.85 -7.61
C ALA A 242 -3.30 -14.53 -6.92
N ALA A 243 -2.63 -15.44 -7.62
CA ALA A 243 -1.43 -16.11 -7.12
C ALA A 243 -0.29 -15.12 -6.82
N LEU A 244 -0.06 -14.16 -7.74
CA LEU A 244 0.93 -13.10 -7.53
C LEU A 244 0.58 -12.20 -6.34
N LEU A 245 -0.69 -11.83 -6.20
CA LEU A 245 -1.15 -11.02 -5.08
C LEU A 245 -0.97 -11.76 -3.75
N LEU A 246 -1.35 -13.03 -3.67
CA LEU A 246 -1.17 -13.85 -2.46
C LEU A 246 0.31 -14.00 -2.08
N LEU A 247 1.17 -14.24 -3.06
CA LEU A 247 2.61 -14.29 -2.83
C LEU A 247 3.14 -12.96 -2.27
N PHE A 248 2.70 -11.85 -2.84
CA PHE A 248 3.08 -10.52 -2.38
C PHE A 248 2.60 -10.24 -0.96
N GLU A 249 1.36 -10.60 -0.62
CA GLU A 249 0.82 -10.48 0.73
C GLU A 249 1.62 -11.34 1.73
N ALA A 250 1.94 -12.59 1.37
CA ALA A 250 2.76 -13.46 2.21
C ALA A 250 4.15 -12.85 2.48
N LEU A 251 4.77 -12.23 1.46
CA LEU A 251 6.05 -11.54 1.62
C LEU A 251 5.94 -10.31 2.54
N ILE A 252 4.86 -9.55 2.45
CA ILE A 252 4.62 -8.40 3.33
C ILE A 252 4.42 -8.86 4.77
N MET A 253 3.60 -9.89 5.00
CA MET A 253 3.39 -10.47 6.34
C MET A 253 4.70 -11.00 6.92
N TYR A 254 5.49 -11.72 6.11
CA TYR A 254 6.81 -12.20 6.53
C TYR A 254 7.74 -11.05 6.93
N LYS A 255 7.78 -9.98 6.13
CA LYS A 255 8.54 -8.77 6.45
C LYS A 255 8.08 -8.11 7.76
N LEU A 256 6.78 -8.09 8.02
CA LEU A 256 6.23 -7.55 9.26
C LEU A 256 6.63 -8.40 10.48
N LEU A 257 6.62 -9.73 10.36
CA LEU A 257 7.07 -10.64 11.41
C LEU A 257 8.55 -10.42 11.76
N LEU A 258 9.41 -10.24 10.75
CA LEU A 258 10.82 -9.93 10.99
C LEU A 258 10.99 -8.55 11.66
N SER A 259 10.21 -7.56 11.22
CA SER A 259 10.20 -6.22 11.82
C SER A 259 9.79 -6.24 13.31
N SER A 260 8.88 -7.14 13.69
CA SER A 260 8.49 -7.37 15.09
C SER A 260 9.64 -7.92 15.93
N ARG A 261 10.45 -8.83 15.37
CA ARG A 261 11.66 -9.35 16.04
C ARG A 261 12.71 -8.26 16.23
N ASP A 262 12.94 -7.43 15.22
CA ASP A 262 13.85 -6.28 15.32
C ASP A 262 13.40 -5.29 16.40
N LEU A 263 12.09 -5.02 16.50
CA LEU A 263 11.53 -4.21 17.58
C LEU A 263 11.83 -4.79 18.96
N ASN A 264 11.59 -6.09 19.15
CA ASN A 264 11.83 -6.74 20.45
C ASN A 264 13.32 -6.68 20.85
N ARG A 265 14.23 -6.84 19.88
CA ARG A 265 15.68 -6.69 20.11
C ARG A 265 16.03 -5.25 20.51
N ALA A 266 15.46 -4.26 19.82
CA ALA A 266 15.67 -2.85 20.14
C ALA A 266 15.17 -2.51 21.56
N LEU A 267 13.97 -2.98 21.93
CA LEU A 267 13.42 -2.80 23.27
C LEU A 267 14.26 -3.49 24.36
N ALA A 268 14.75 -4.68 24.09
CA ALA A 268 15.64 -5.41 25.02
C ALA A 268 16.97 -4.63 25.22
N ALA A 269 17.55 -4.11 24.15
CA ALA A 269 18.78 -3.32 24.21
C ALA A 269 18.59 -2.00 25.00
N ILE A 270 17.45 -1.32 24.85
CA ILE A 270 17.12 -0.12 25.63
C ILE A 270 17.00 -0.46 27.13
N ARG A 271 16.36 -1.58 27.48
CA ARG A 271 16.19 -2.03 28.87
C ARG A 271 17.51 -2.42 29.52
N SER A 272 18.37 -3.15 28.82
CA SER A 272 19.68 -3.55 29.34
C SER A 272 20.64 -2.37 29.54
N SER A 273 20.48 -1.30 28.79
CA SER A 273 21.25 -0.05 28.98
C SER A 273 20.78 0.72 30.22
N GLY A 274 19.58 0.44 30.73
CA GLY A 274 18.99 1.09 31.90
C GLY A 274 19.25 0.36 33.24
N GLU A 275 19.77 -0.85 33.22
CA GLU A 275 20.14 -1.54 34.47
C GLU A 275 21.51 -1.02 34.95
N PRO A 276 21.61 -0.42 36.14
CA PRO A 276 22.90 -0.05 36.71
C PRO A 276 23.73 -1.34 36.88
N SER A 277 24.94 -1.34 36.33
CA SER A 277 25.90 -2.42 36.56
C SER A 277 26.13 -2.53 38.07
N VAL A 278 25.47 -3.50 38.70
CA VAL A 278 25.83 -3.91 40.08
C VAL A 278 27.19 -4.59 39.97
N SER A 279 28.26 -3.77 39.93
CA SER A 279 29.60 -4.24 40.16
C SER A 279 29.69 -4.63 41.62
N GLY A 280 29.47 -5.92 41.88
CA GLY A 280 29.74 -6.50 43.19
C GLY A 280 31.19 -6.21 43.54
N THR A 281 31.40 -5.39 44.53
CA THR A 281 32.67 -5.29 45.25
C THR A 281 32.79 -6.52 46.08
N PRO A 282 33.77 -7.41 45.85
CA PRO A 282 34.07 -8.43 46.84
C PRO A 282 34.65 -7.77 48.07
N ALA A 283 33.92 -7.85 49.17
CA ALA A 283 34.49 -7.52 50.49
C ALA A 283 35.67 -8.44 50.75
N GLY A 284 36.85 -7.84 50.87
CA GLY A 284 38.05 -8.45 51.42
C GLY A 284 37.96 -8.53 52.93
#